data_f083c9ba655412f3d331e7c62271d42e
#
_entry.id   f083c9ba655412f3d331e7c62271d42e
#
_cell.length_a   1.000
_cell.length_b   1.000
_cell.length_c   1.000
_cell.angle_alpha   90.00
_cell.angle_beta   90.00
_cell.angle_gamma   90.00
#
_symmetry.space_group_name_H-M   'P 1'
#
loop_
_entity.id
_entity.type
_entity.pdbx_description
1 polymer ?
#
loop_
_entity_poly.entity_id
_entity_poly.type
_entity_poly.pdbx_seq_one_letter_code
_entity_poly.pdbx_strand_id
1 'polypeptide(L)'
;KTEAPVTTTEKVFDIHKYIIEEKGHLTASQVIALGKLENSVTRGDVKEQMISANTALANFWKDSAHTPEPYFYYLSEAAKLDKSEKNLTFAAQLILHNLRSEQDEAKLNWKTAQAIALFEQAVELYPDNDELKVGLGSCYIFGKGRVGGPEETMKGIQHLLSVVRKDSNNMKAQMMLGVGGYVSGQYDKAIERLLKVVDAQPGNMEAIAFLADTYAAKGDKKEAIKKTNVKGNKIYL
;
A
#
# COMPACT_ATOMS: atom_id res chain seq x y z
N LYS A 1 25.26 34.05 -13.57
CA LYS A 1 23.92 34.04 -12.90
C LYS A 1 23.72 32.65 -12.38
N THR A 2 23.87 32.51 -11.08
CA THR A 2 23.60 31.26 -10.33
C THR A 2 22.10 31.24 -10.06
N GLU A 3 21.39 30.34 -10.69
CA GLU A 3 19.99 30.09 -10.35
C GLU A 3 19.92 29.48 -8.93
N ALA A 4 19.14 30.11 -8.08
CA ALA A 4 18.87 29.58 -6.73
C ALA A 4 18.10 28.25 -6.83
N PRO A 5 18.36 27.29 -5.94
CA PRO A 5 17.63 26.04 -5.93
C PRO A 5 16.14 26.31 -5.66
N VAL A 6 15.28 25.86 -6.59
CA VAL A 6 13.83 25.87 -6.41
C VAL A 6 13.53 24.88 -5.30
N THR A 7 13.32 25.36 -4.09
CA THR A 7 12.74 24.57 -2.99
C THR A 7 11.27 24.32 -3.33
N THR A 8 10.99 23.19 -3.98
CA THR A 8 9.63 22.65 -4.02
C THR A 8 9.26 22.28 -2.61
N THR A 9 8.43 23.10 -1.96
CA THR A 9 7.77 22.73 -0.71
C THR A 9 6.90 21.50 -1.00
N GLU A 10 7.33 20.33 -0.52
CA GLU A 10 6.51 19.13 -0.57
C GLU A 10 5.14 19.44 0.06
N LYS A 11 4.07 19.27 -0.74
CA LYS A 11 2.71 19.39 -0.22
C LYS A 11 2.48 18.25 0.77
N VAL A 12 2.46 18.56 2.06
CA VAL A 12 2.14 17.60 3.11
C VAL A 12 0.62 17.45 3.18
N PHE A 13 0.12 16.23 3.10
CA PHE A 13 -1.29 15.93 3.32
C PHE A 13 -1.60 15.93 4.82
N ASP A 14 -2.42 16.88 5.26
CA ASP A 14 -2.89 16.96 6.66
C ASP A 14 -4.28 16.32 6.75
N ILE A 15 -4.34 15.14 7.34
CA ILE A 15 -5.58 14.38 7.51
C ILE A 15 -6.60 15.10 8.39
N HIS A 16 -6.17 15.83 9.41
CA HIS A 16 -7.09 16.54 10.30
C HIS A 16 -7.74 17.72 9.59
N LYS A 17 -6.96 18.48 8.81
CA LYS A 17 -7.49 19.55 7.96
C LYS A 17 -8.45 18.98 6.91
N TYR A 18 -8.09 17.87 6.27
CA TYR A 18 -8.91 17.20 5.29
C TYR A 18 -10.26 16.73 5.89
N ILE A 19 -10.25 16.13 7.09
CA ILE A 19 -11.48 15.75 7.81
C ILE A 19 -12.37 16.98 8.07
N ILE A 20 -11.79 18.12 8.45
CA ILE A 20 -12.56 19.36 8.68
C ILE A 20 -13.20 19.85 7.36
N GLU A 21 -12.48 19.81 6.26
CA GLU A 21 -13.00 20.16 4.93
C GLU A 21 -14.14 19.22 4.51
N GLU A 22 -13.96 17.91 4.65
CA GLU A 22 -14.97 16.91 4.30
C GLU A 22 -16.23 16.99 5.17
N LYS A 23 -16.14 17.45 6.42
CA LYS A 23 -17.32 17.74 7.25
C LYS A 23 -18.23 18.79 6.62
N GLY A 24 -17.71 19.71 5.85
CA GLY A 24 -18.47 20.72 5.11
C GLY A 24 -19.36 20.14 3.99
N HIS A 25 -19.06 18.92 3.53
CA HIS A 25 -19.83 18.22 2.50
C HIS A 25 -20.91 17.28 3.05
N LEU A 26 -20.97 17.10 4.38
CA LEU A 26 -21.91 16.21 5.04
C LEU A 26 -23.32 16.82 5.11
N THR A 27 -24.33 15.96 5.02
CA THR A 27 -25.72 16.33 5.29
C THR A 27 -25.93 16.63 6.77
N ALA A 28 -26.98 17.37 7.12
CA ALA A 28 -27.30 17.71 8.51
C ALA A 28 -27.44 16.46 9.41
N SER A 29 -28.02 15.37 8.90
CA SER A 29 -28.13 14.10 9.63
C SER A 29 -26.79 13.45 9.88
N GLN A 30 -25.88 13.49 8.89
CA GLN A 30 -24.52 12.96 9.02
C GLN A 30 -23.69 13.79 10.02
N VAL A 31 -23.81 15.12 10.01
CA VAL A 31 -23.14 15.99 11.00
C VAL A 31 -23.57 15.64 12.42
N ILE A 32 -24.87 15.43 12.66
CA ILE A 32 -25.38 15.03 13.98
C ILE A 32 -24.85 13.66 14.39
N ALA A 33 -24.85 12.69 13.46
CA ALA A 33 -24.34 11.33 13.72
C ALA A 33 -22.84 11.36 14.03
N LEU A 34 -22.05 12.08 13.23
CA LEU A 34 -20.60 12.21 13.42
C LEU A 34 -20.27 12.88 14.76
N GLY A 35 -20.97 13.97 15.12
CA GLY A 35 -20.76 14.67 16.39
C GLY A 35 -20.99 13.77 17.62
N LYS A 36 -21.96 12.86 17.56
CA LYS A 36 -22.18 11.86 18.62
C LYS A 36 -21.00 10.89 18.74
N LEU A 37 -20.46 10.43 17.60
CA LEU A 37 -19.31 9.50 17.58
C LEU A 37 -18.03 10.20 18.07
N GLU A 38 -17.75 11.42 17.65
CA GLU A 38 -16.58 12.19 18.10
C GLU A 38 -16.61 12.46 19.61
N ASN A 39 -17.80 12.77 20.17
CA ASN A 39 -17.98 12.92 21.60
C ASN A 39 -17.75 11.61 22.38
N SER A 40 -17.93 10.46 21.76
CA SER A 40 -17.63 9.16 22.41
C SER A 40 -16.11 8.90 22.49
N VAL A 41 -15.33 9.34 21.51
CA VAL A 41 -13.85 9.25 21.53
C VAL A 41 -13.29 10.11 22.67
N THR A 42 -13.74 11.33 22.82
CA THR A 42 -13.25 12.27 23.86
C THR A 42 -13.56 11.83 25.29
N ARG A 43 -14.54 10.97 25.49
CA ARG A 43 -14.91 10.41 26.79
C ARG A 43 -14.29 9.05 27.09
N GLY A 44 -13.64 8.44 26.10
CA GLY A 44 -12.99 7.13 26.25
C GLY A 44 -11.63 7.28 26.90
N ASP A 45 -11.53 6.94 28.19
CA ASP A 45 -10.29 6.81 28.95
C ASP A 45 -9.80 5.35 28.99
N VAL A 46 -10.64 4.42 28.55
CA VAL A 46 -10.34 2.98 28.49
C VAL A 46 -10.00 2.59 27.05
N LYS A 47 -8.95 1.82 26.87
CA LYS A 47 -8.43 1.38 25.57
C LYS A 47 -9.53 0.78 24.67
N GLU A 48 -10.36 -0.09 25.24
CA GLU A 48 -11.46 -0.75 24.52
C GLU A 48 -12.51 0.24 24.01
N GLN A 49 -12.79 1.30 24.78
CA GLN A 49 -13.70 2.37 24.36
C GLN A 49 -13.11 3.18 23.21
N MET A 50 -11.81 3.47 23.24
CA MET A 50 -11.10 4.16 22.15
C MET A 50 -11.08 3.33 20.88
N ILE A 51 -10.84 2.01 20.96
CA ILE A 51 -10.91 1.08 19.81
C ILE A 51 -12.31 1.09 19.22
N SER A 52 -13.35 0.94 20.07
CA SER A 52 -14.75 0.94 19.64
C SER A 52 -15.14 2.25 18.97
N ALA A 53 -14.77 3.38 19.55
CA ALA A 53 -15.09 4.71 19.03
C ALA A 53 -14.38 4.98 17.68
N ASN A 54 -13.09 4.66 17.56
CA ASN A 54 -12.37 4.79 16.29
C ASN A 54 -12.95 3.84 15.22
N THR A 55 -13.36 2.63 15.60
CA THR A 55 -14.03 1.69 14.67
C THR A 55 -15.37 2.25 14.18
N ALA A 56 -16.17 2.85 15.07
CA ALA A 56 -17.43 3.46 14.72
C ALA A 56 -17.25 4.68 13.79
N LEU A 57 -16.22 5.51 14.03
CA LEU A 57 -15.85 6.62 13.15
C LEU A 57 -15.37 6.11 11.78
N ALA A 58 -14.54 5.07 11.75
CA ALA A 58 -14.11 4.44 10.49
C ALA A 58 -15.33 3.98 9.68
N ASN A 59 -16.26 3.26 10.30
CA ASN A 59 -17.47 2.78 9.64
C ASN A 59 -18.37 3.94 9.13
N PHE A 60 -18.48 5.02 9.90
CA PHE A 60 -19.22 6.21 9.45
C PHE A 60 -18.62 6.79 8.15
N TRP A 61 -17.30 6.99 8.11
CA TRP A 61 -16.63 7.55 6.95
C TRP A 61 -16.67 6.62 5.74
N LYS A 62 -16.66 5.30 5.96
CA LYS A 62 -16.78 4.29 4.91
C LYS A 62 -18.20 4.19 4.37
N ASP A 63 -19.19 3.98 5.26
CA ASP A 63 -20.53 3.51 4.88
C ASP A 63 -21.54 4.65 4.71
N SER A 64 -21.32 5.81 5.34
CA SER A 64 -22.22 6.97 5.30
C SER A 64 -21.65 8.12 4.47
N ALA A 65 -20.41 8.51 4.71
CA ALA A 65 -19.77 9.62 4.01
C ALA A 65 -19.05 9.19 2.72
N HIS A 66 -18.71 7.91 2.58
CA HIS A 66 -17.97 7.33 1.43
C HIS A 66 -16.64 8.03 1.15
N THR A 67 -15.92 8.48 2.20
CA THR A 67 -14.65 9.20 2.12
C THR A 67 -13.51 8.31 2.61
N PRO A 68 -12.59 7.86 1.73
CA PRO A 68 -11.61 6.82 2.07
C PRO A 68 -10.51 7.28 3.03
N GLU A 69 -10.01 8.53 2.94
CA GLU A 69 -8.90 8.98 3.78
C GLU A 69 -9.26 9.02 5.28
N PRO A 70 -10.38 9.61 5.71
CA PRO A 70 -10.82 9.51 7.10
C PRO A 70 -11.11 8.09 7.55
N TYR A 71 -11.67 7.24 6.66
CA TYR A 71 -11.85 5.82 6.94
C TYR A 71 -10.52 5.15 7.27
N PHE A 72 -9.48 5.32 6.44
CA PHE A 72 -8.17 4.75 6.68
C PHE A 72 -7.52 5.27 7.95
N TYR A 73 -7.69 6.56 8.24
CA TYR A 73 -7.18 7.18 9.46
C TYR A 73 -7.74 6.50 10.72
N TYR A 74 -9.07 6.51 10.88
CA TYR A 74 -9.70 5.95 12.07
C TYR A 74 -9.54 4.43 12.17
N LEU A 75 -9.54 3.71 11.06
CA LEU A 75 -9.25 2.29 11.03
C LEU A 75 -7.82 2.00 11.52
N SER A 76 -6.85 2.80 11.09
CA SER A 76 -5.46 2.69 11.53
C SER A 76 -5.31 2.96 13.02
N GLU A 77 -5.97 3.99 13.54
CA GLU A 77 -5.93 4.32 14.98
C GLU A 77 -6.55 3.18 15.83
N ALA A 78 -7.67 2.62 15.39
CA ALA A 78 -8.26 1.46 16.05
C ALA A 78 -7.32 0.25 16.04
N ALA A 79 -6.70 -0.06 14.90
CA ALA A 79 -5.79 -1.21 14.76
C ALA A 79 -4.50 -1.04 15.59
N LYS A 80 -3.92 0.15 15.62
CA LYS A 80 -2.73 0.48 16.43
C LYS A 80 -2.98 0.31 17.94
N LEU A 81 -4.20 0.63 18.39
CA LEU A 81 -4.61 0.44 19.78
C LEU A 81 -4.88 -1.04 20.08
N ASP A 82 -5.59 -1.74 19.20
CA ASP A 82 -5.95 -3.15 19.37
C ASP A 82 -4.71 -4.06 19.37
N LYS A 83 -3.78 -3.81 18.46
CA LYS A 83 -2.52 -4.55 18.29
C LYS A 83 -2.69 -6.02 17.92
N SER A 84 -3.91 -6.49 17.58
CA SER A 84 -4.07 -7.84 17.06
C SER A 84 -3.49 -7.95 15.65
N GLU A 85 -2.87 -9.10 15.36
CA GLU A 85 -2.32 -9.41 14.04
C GLU A 85 -3.36 -9.19 12.93
N LYS A 86 -4.58 -9.67 13.17
CA LYS A 86 -5.69 -9.58 12.23
C LYS A 86 -6.01 -8.12 11.88
N ASN A 87 -6.17 -7.26 12.88
CA ASN A 87 -6.60 -5.87 12.65
C ASN A 87 -5.48 -5.00 12.09
N LEU A 88 -4.24 -5.19 12.56
CA LEU A 88 -3.07 -4.52 11.98
C LEU A 88 -2.88 -4.89 10.50
N THR A 89 -2.92 -6.20 10.20
CA THR A 89 -2.77 -6.70 8.83
C THR A 89 -3.90 -6.23 7.92
N PHE A 90 -5.15 -6.30 8.41
CA PHE A 90 -6.31 -5.86 7.62
C PHE A 90 -6.22 -4.38 7.25
N ALA A 91 -5.95 -3.50 8.23
CA ALA A 91 -5.84 -2.06 7.98
C ALA A 91 -4.67 -1.75 7.03
N ALA A 92 -3.51 -2.36 7.25
CA ALA A 92 -2.32 -2.16 6.42
C ALA A 92 -2.53 -2.63 4.97
N GLN A 93 -3.12 -3.82 4.76
CA GLN A 93 -3.39 -4.36 3.42
C GLN A 93 -4.43 -3.54 2.66
N LEU A 94 -5.46 -3.05 3.35
CA LEU A 94 -6.47 -2.20 2.74
C LEU A 94 -5.87 -0.90 2.19
N ILE A 95 -5.01 -0.25 2.98
CA ILE A 95 -4.32 0.97 2.55
C ILE A 95 -3.33 0.64 1.43
N LEU A 96 -2.54 -0.43 1.54
CA LEU A 96 -1.61 -0.89 0.50
C LEU A 96 -2.30 -1.11 -0.84
N HIS A 97 -3.49 -1.74 -0.83
CA HIS A 97 -4.27 -1.93 -2.04
C HIS A 97 -4.63 -0.59 -2.70
N ASN A 98 -4.96 0.42 -1.91
CA ASN A 98 -5.31 1.76 -2.39
C ASN A 98 -4.11 2.56 -2.93
N LEU A 99 -2.88 2.26 -2.50
CA LEU A 99 -1.67 2.95 -3.00
C LEU A 99 -1.49 2.84 -4.51
N ARG A 100 -1.89 1.71 -5.11
CA ARG A 100 -1.66 1.43 -6.54
C ARG A 100 -2.38 2.41 -7.46
N SER A 101 -3.58 2.84 -7.08
CA SER A 101 -4.43 3.76 -7.85
C SER A 101 -4.30 5.22 -7.43
N GLU A 102 -3.57 5.53 -6.34
CA GLU A 102 -3.43 6.90 -5.87
C GLU A 102 -2.56 7.73 -6.82
N GLN A 103 -3.08 8.89 -7.23
CA GLN A 103 -2.40 9.81 -8.13
C GLN A 103 -1.93 11.09 -7.43
N ASP A 104 -2.57 11.47 -6.32
CA ASP A 104 -2.14 12.61 -5.53
C ASP A 104 -0.91 12.22 -4.69
N GLU A 105 0.22 12.85 -4.95
CA GLU A 105 1.50 12.53 -4.30
C GLU A 105 1.46 12.76 -2.80
N ALA A 106 0.79 13.80 -2.31
CA ALA A 106 0.68 14.08 -0.89
C ALA A 106 -0.16 13.02 -0.18
N LYS A 107 -1.29 12.59 -0.79
CA LYS A 107 -2.11 11.48 -0.29
C LYS A 107 -1.37 10.15 -0.38
N LEU A 108 -0.63 9.90 -1.46
CA LEU A 108 0.21 8.70 -1.62
C LEU A 108 1.24 8.61 -0.49
N ASN A 109 1.95 9.68 -0.21
CA ASN A 109 2.94 9.73 0.86
C ASN A 109 2.31 9.47 2.23
N TRP A 110 1.18 10.11 2.52
CA TRP A 110 0.46 9.92 3.77
C TRP A 110 -0.05 8.47 3.93
N LYS A 111 -0.75 7.93 2.92
CA LYS A 111 -1.25 6.54 2.93
C LYS A 111 -0.10 5.55 3.09
N THR A 112 1.00 5.78 2.39
CA THR A 112 2.19 4.92 2.48
C THR A 112 2.75 4.92 3.90
N ALA A 113 2.87 6.09 4.54
CA ALA A 113 3.33 6.19 5.91
C ALA A 113 2.41 5.45 6.89
N GLN A 114 1.07 5.55 6.72
CA GLN A 114 0.12 4.79 7.54
C GLN A 114 0.29 3.28 7.36
N ALA A 115 0.38 2.79 6.12
CA ALA A 115 0.52 1.36 5.84
C ALA A 115 1.85 0.80 6.38
N ILE A 116 2.96 1.52 6.20
CA ILE A 116 4.27 1.14 6.73
C ILE A 116 4.21 1.03 8.26
N ALA A 117 3.70 2.05 8.96
CA ALA A 117 3.62 2.05 10.41
C ALA A 117 2.81 0.86 10.98
N LEU A 118 1.70 0.49 10.30
CA LEU A 118 0.89 -0.67 10.67
C LEU A 118 1.64 -1.99 10.43
N PHE A 119 2.30 -2.15 9.28
CA PHE A 119 3.08 -3.35 9.00
C PHE A 119 4.32 -3.46 9.89
N GLU A 120 5.02 -2.36 10.19
CA GLU A 120 6.16 -2.34 11.12
C GLU A 120 5.73 -2.80 12.51
N GLN A 121 4.63 -2.25 13.05
CA GLN A 121 4.08 -2.68 14.32
C GLN A 121 3.66 -4.17 14.29
N ALA A 122 3.06 -4.62 13.19
CA ALA A 122 2.69 -6.01 13.03
C ALA A 122 3.92 -6.94 12.94
N VAL A 123 4.97 -6.56 12.21
CA VAL A 123 6.23 -7.33 12.12
C VAL A 123 6.95 -7.39 13.46
N GLU A 124 6.93 -6.32 14.25
CA GLU A 124 7.52 -6.29 15.59
C GLU A 124 6.81 -7.27 16.53
N LEU A 125 5.47 -7.30 16.50
CA LEU A 125 4.67 -8.16 17.37
C LEU A 125 4.59 -9.63 16.89
N TYR A 126 4.66 -9.85 15.57
CA TYR A 126 4.48 -11.15 14.90
C TYR A 126 5.60 -11.42 13.89
N PRO A 127 6.87 -11.53 14.34
CA PRO A 127 8.05 -11.55 13.47
C PRO A 127 8.15 -12.79 12.58
N ASP A 128 7.44 -13.87 12.93
CA ASP A 128 7.43 -15.13 12.16
C ASP A 128 6.46 -15.11 10.97
N ASN A 129 5.57 -14.13 10.89
CA ASN A 129 4.65 -13.99 9.77
C ASN A 129 5.33 -13.30 8.57
N ASP A 130 5.73 -14.11 7.61
CA ASP A 130 6.40 -13.62 6.40
C ASP A 130 5.47 -12.78 5.49
N GLU A 131 4.14 -12.94 5.58
CA GLU A 131 3.19 -12.11 4.82
C GLU A 131 3.24 -10.64 5.24
N LEU A 132 3.52 -10.36 6.51
CA LEU A 132 3.70 -8.98 7.01
C LEU A 132 4.93 -8.33 6.39
N LYS A 133 6.03 -9.07 6.25
CA LYS A 133 7.26 -8.59 5.59
C LYS A 133 7.04 -8.37 4.09
N VAL A 134 6.24 -9.23 3.44
CA VAL A 134 5.83 -9.03 2.04
C VAL A 134 4.99 -7.77 1.91
N GLY A 135 4.02 -7.54 2.80
CA GLY A 135 3.21 -6.32 2.83
C GLY A 135 4.06 -5.06 3.01
N LEU A 136 4.97 -5.08 3.99
CA LEU A 136 5.89 -3.98 4.26
C LEU A 136 6.77 -3.67 3.04
N GLY A 137 7.38 -4.69 2.44
CA GLY A 137 8.16 -4.54 1.21
C GLY A 137 7.35 -3.96 0.04
N SER A 138 6.08 -4.37 -0.08
CA SER A 138 5.16 -3.85 -1.09
C SER A 138 4.83 -2.36 -0.88
N CYS A 139 4.70 -1.90 0.38
CA CYS A 139 4.50 -0.48 0.69
C CYS A 139 5.68 0.39 0.22
N TYR A 140 6.89 -0.11 0.38
CA TYR A 140 8.08 0.59 -0.14
C TYR A 140 8.09 0.63 -1.66
N ILE A 141 7.70 -0.43 -2.35
CA ILE A 141 7.71 -0.48 -3.82
C ILE A 141 6.60 0.40 -4.42
N PHE A 142 5.35 0.23 -3.97
CA PHE A 142 4.20 0.92 -4.54
C PHE A 142 3.97 2.34 -3.98
N GLY A 143 4.55 2.64 -2.83
CA GLY A 143 4.43 3.93 -2.16
C GLY A 143 5.73 4.72 -2.21
N LYS A 144 6.64 4.49 -1.25
CA LYS A 144 7.89 5.25 -1.12
C LYS A 144 8.74 5.25 -2.38
N GLY A 145 8.86 4.11 -3.09
CA GLY A 145 9.67 4.00 -4.31
C GLY A 145 9.13 4.81 -5.49
N ARG A 146 7.82 5.08 -5.53
CA ARG A 146 7.23 5.93 -6.59
C ARG A 146 7.62 7.41 -6.46
N VAL A 147 7.90 7.88 -5.25
CA VAL A 147 8.23 9.27 -4.94
C VAL A 147 9.71 9.43 -4.63
N GLY A 148 10.27 8.57 -3.79
CA GLY A 148 11.65 8.62 -3.30
C GLY A 148 12.66 7.82 -4.14
N GLY A 149 12.20 7.19 -5.22
CA GLY A 149 13.06 6.54 -6.20
C GLY A 149 13.69 5.21 -5.76
N PRO A 150 14.82 4.83 -6.40
CA PRO A 150 15.42 3.49 -6.25
C PRO A 150 15.87 3.15 -4.84
N GLU A 151 16.33 4.11 -4.05
CA GLU A 151 16.80 3.87 -2.68
C GLU A 151 15.67 3.37 -1.77
N GLU A 152 14.50 4.00 -1.86
CA GLU A 152 13.32 3.58 -1.10
C GLU A 152 12.81 2.21 -1.59
N THR A 153 12.82 1.98 -2.90
CA THR A 153 12.49 0.67 -3.47
C THR A 153 13.42 -0.43 -2.94
N MET A 154 14.72 -0.14 -2.76
CA MET A 154 15.69 -1.10 -2.23
C MET A 154 15.41 -1.51 -0.77
N LYS A 155 14.86 -0.61 0.07
CA LYS A 155 14.40 -0.99 1.42
C LYS A 155 13.33 -2.08 1.35
N GLY A 156 12.34 -1.89 0.47
CA GLY A 156 11.30 -2.90 0.22
C GLY A 156 11.88 -4.23 -0.27
N ILE A 157 12.83 -4.19 -1.20
CA ILE A 157 13.52 -5.39 -1.71
C ILE A 157 14.21 -6.15 -0.57
N GLN A 158 14.84 -5.47 0.40
CA GLN A 158 15.49 -6.16 1.52
C GLN A 158 14.51 -6.95 2.40
N HIS A 159 13.32 -6.41 2.69
CA HIS A 159 12.29 -7.15 3.41
C HIS A 159 11.86 -8.41 2.64
N LEU A 160 11.65 -8.30 1.34
CA LEU A 160 11.26 -9.43 0.47
C LEU A 160 12.36 -10.47 0.34
N LEU A 161 13.64 -10.05 0.25
CA LEU A 161 14.77 -10.97 0.22
C LEU A 161 14.89 -11.78 1.50
N SER A 162 14.54 -11.22 2.67
CA SER A 162 14.52 -11.97 3.92
C SER A 162 13.52 -13.14 3.87
N VAL A 163 12.37 -12.92 3.23
CA VAL A 163 11.33 -13.95 3.05
C VAL A 163 11.80 -15.04 2.09
N VAL A 164 12.31 -14.70 0.91
CA VAL A 164 12.71 -15.71 -0.08
C VAL A 164 13.98 -16.47 0.30
N ARG A 165 14.81 -15.95 1.21
CA ARG A 165 15.92 -16.70 1.80
C ARG A 165 15.42 -17.82 2.71
N LYS A 166 14.30 -17.61 3.41
CA LYS A 166 13.65 -18.59 4.28
C LYS A 166 12.83 -19.59 3.46
N ASP A 167 12.02 -19.07 2.52
CA ASP A 167 11.21 -19.85 1.59
C ASP A 167 11.34 -19.31 0.17
N SER A 168 12.17 -19.95 -0.63
CA SER A 168 12.38 -19.57 -2.03
C SER A 168 11.14 -19.74 -2.92
N ASN A 169 10.12 -20.48 -2.46
CA ASN A 169 8.87 -20.73 -3.15
C ASN A 169 7.73 -19.84 -2.69
N ASN A 170 7.99 -18.83 -1.86
CA ASN A 170 7.00 -17.82 -1.55
C ASN A 170 6.72 -16.96 -2.79
N MET A 171 5.70 -17.35 -3.57
CA MET A 171 5.38 -16.71 -4.86
C MET A 171 4.94 -15.25 -4.68
N LYS A 172 4.35 -14.87 -3.54
CA LYS A 172 4.02 -13.46 -3.26
C LYS A 172 5.30 -12.62 -3.15
N ALA A 173 6.29 -13.10 -2.40
CA ALA A 173 7.57 -12.41 -2.28
C ALA A 173 8.35 -12.39 -3.61
N GLN A 174 8.35 -13.49 -4.37
CA GLN A 174 8.96 -13.55 -5.71
C GLN A 174 8.30 -12.54 -6.68
N MET A 175 6.96 -12.47 -6.68
CA MET A 175 6.21 -11.50 -7.46
C MET A 175 6.63 -10.07 -7.13
N MET A 176 6.66 -9.73 -5.84
CA MET A 176 7.02 -8.38 -5.40
C MET A 176 8.49 -8.04 -5.64
N LEU A 177 9.41 -9.02 -5.56
CA LEU A 177 10.80 -8.84 -6.00
C LEU A 177 10.91 -8.56 -7.50
N GLY A 178 10.08 -9.23 -8.30
CA GLY A 178 9.96 -8.97 -9.73
C GLY A 178 9.50 -7.53 -10.02
N VAL A 179 8.43 -7.09 -9.36
CA VAL A 179 7.91 -5.72 -9.48
C VAL A 179 8.94 -4.69 -9.01
N GLY A 180 9.59 -4.93 -7.86
CA GLY A 180 10.64 -4.05 -7.34
C GLY A 180 11.84 -3.94 -8.29
N GLY A 181 12.23 -5.05 -8.92
CA GLY A 181 13.26 -5.07 -9.96
C GLY A 181 12.85 -4.29 -11.21
N TYR A 182 11.60 -4.39 -11.65
CA TYR A 182 11.05 -3.58 -12.75
C TYR A 182 11.10 -2.09 -12.41
N VAL A 183 10.57 -1.68 -11.26
CA VAL A 183 10.54 -0.27 -10.82
C VAL A 183 11.94 0.33 -10.66
N SER A 184 12.91 -0.48 -10.18
CA SER A 184 14.30 -0.03 -9.99
C SER A 184 15.19 -0.19 -11.22
N GLY A 185 14.66 -0.61 -12.38
CA GLY A 185 15.41 -0.80 -13.62
C GLY A 185 16.31 -2.06 -13.66
N GLN A 186 16.18 -2.96 -12.69
CA GLN A 186 16.92 -4.22 -12.64
C GLN A 186 16.19 -5.31 -13.43
N TYR A 187 15.97 -5.07 -14.72
CA TYR A 187 15.09 -5.87 -15.58
C TYR A 187 15.45 -7.35 -15.64
N ASP A 188 16.73 -7.71 -15.68
CA ASP A 188 17.15 -9.13 -15.74
C ASP A 188 16.71 -9.90 -14.50
N LYS A 189 16.91 -9.32 -13.31
CA LYS A 189 16.46 -9.92 -12.05
C LYS A 189 14.93 -9.95 -11.97
N ALA A 190 14.26 -8.90 -12.45
CA ALA A 190 12.80 -8.85 -12.50
C ALA A 190 12.24 -9.99 -13.35
N ILE A 191 12.80 -10.20 -14.56
CA ILE A 191 12.40 -11.28 -15.47
C ILE A 191 12.58 -12.65 -14.80
N GLU A 192 13.74 -12.93 -14.17
CA GLU A 192 13.99 -14.18 -13.47
C GLU A 192 12.91 -14.48 -12.41
N ARG A 193 12.59 -13.48 -11.58
CA ARG A 193 11.60 -13.62 -10.51
C ARG A 193 10.19 -13.81 -11.05
N LEU A 194 9.79 -13.01 -12.05
CA LEU A 194 8.48 -13.09 -12.66
C LEU A 194 8.26 -14.38 -13.45
N LEU A 195 9.28 -14.90 -14.14
CA LEU A 195 9.24 -16.22 -14.78
C LEU A 195 8.96 -17.30 -13.75
N LYS A 196 9.65 -17.30 -12.61
CA LYS A 196 9.41 -18.28 -11.53
C LYS A 196 7.96 -18.25 -11.06
N VAL A 197 7.36 -17.04 -10.94
CA VAL A 197 5.95 -16.90 -10.57
C VAL A 197 5.02 -17.43 -11.66
N VAL A 198 5.26 -17.08 -12.93
CA VAL A 198 4.43 -17.52 -14.07
C VAL A 198 4.50 -19.04 -14.25
N ASP A 199 5.66 -19.64 -14.05
CA ASP A 199 5.84 -21.10 -14.14
C ASP A 199 5.07 -21.83 -13.03
N ALA A 200 5.11 -21.30 -11.79
CA ALA A 200 4.38 -21.87 -10.66
C ALA A 200 2.87 -21.55 -10.70
N GLN A 201 2.49 -20.43 -11.28
CA GLN A 201 1.12 -19.91 -11.35
C GLN A 201 0.78 -19.42 -12.77
N PRO A 202 0.55 -20.32 -13.75
CA PRO A 202 0.34 -19.94 -15.15
C PRO A 202 -0.91 -19.06 -15.41
N GLY A 203 -1.83 -19.00 -14.44
CA GLY A 203 -3.03 -18.14 -14.48
C GLY A 203 -2.83 -16.77 -13.79
N ASN A 204 -1.65 -16.46 -13.27
CA ASN A 204 -1.37 -15.19 -12.60
C ASN A 204 -1.19 -14.08 -13.64
N MET A 205 -2.32 -13.42 -14.00
CA MET A 205 -2.34 -12.38 -15.03
C MET A 205 -1.49 -11.16 -14.64
N GLU A 206 -1.39 -10.85 -13.36
CA GLU A 206 -0.56 -9.74 -12.89
C GLU A 206 0.93 -10.03 -13.12
N ALA A 207 1.39 -11.24 -12.82
CA ALA A 207 2.77 -11.64 -13.08
C ALA A 207 3.10 -11.65 -14.57
N ILE A 208 2.15 -12.11 -15.42
CA ILE A 208 2.29 -12.10 -16.89
C ILE A 208 2.39 -10.66 -17.40
N ALA A 209 1.55 -9.75 -16.91
CA ALA A 209 1.56 -8.35 -17.31
C ALA A 209 2.90 -7.69 -16.95
N PHE A 210 3.34 -7.79 -15.68
CA PHE A 210 4.64 -7.24 -15.27
C PHE A 210 5.83 -7.87 -16.01
N LEU A 211 5.75 -9.15 -16.35
CA LEU A 211 6.79 -9.80 -17.14
C LEU A 211 6.87 -9.22 -18.57
N ALA A 212 5.72 -9.00 -19.20
CA ALA A 212 5.65 -8.38 -20.52
C ALA A 212 6.16 -6.93 -20.49
N ASP A 213 5.73 -6.14 -19.50
CA ASP A 213 6.20 -4.76 -19.30
C ASP A 213 7.71 -4.71 -19.05
N THR A 214 8.25 -5.68 -18.29
CA THR A 214 9.68 -5.76 -18.01
C THR A 214 10.49 -6.08 -19.27
N TYR A 215 10.01 -6.99 -20.13
CA TYR A 215 10.64 -7.27 -21.43
C TYR A 215 10.57 -6.05 -22.35
N ALA A 216 9.43 -5.34 -22.37
CA ALA A 216 9.27 -4.12 -23.17
C ALA A 216 10.23 -3.02 -22.71
N ALA A 217 10.33 -2.81 -21.39
CA ALA A 217 11.24 -1.82 -20.79
C ALA A 217 12.72 -2.17 -21.02
N LYS A 218 13.05 -3.46 -21.07
CA LYS A 218 14.40 -3.94 -21.45
C LYS A 218 14.70 -3.75 -22.95
N GLY A 219 13.70 -3.49 -23.78
CA GLY A 219 13.82 -3.36 -25.24
C GLY A 219 13.52 -4.65 -26.03
N ASP A 220 13.14 -5.73 -25.37
CA ASP A 220 12.80 -7.01 -26.00
C ASP A 220 11.31 -7.08 -26.32
N LYS A 221 10.89 -6.30 -27.30
CA LYS A 221 9.48 -6.24 -27.77
C LYS A 221 8.93 -7.60 -28.23
N LYS A 222 9.81 -8.49 -28.75
CA LYS A 222 9.38 -9.80 -29.26
C LYS A 222 8.93 -10.72 -28.12
N GLU A 223 9.71 -10.81 -27.05
CA GLU A 223 9.36 -11.59 -25.86
C GLU A 223 8.17 -10.93 -25.11
N ALA A 224 8.09 -9.60 -25.06
CA ALA A 224 6.93 -8.90 -24.49
C ALA A 224 5.63 -9.37 -25.17
N ILE A 225 5.54 -9.29 -26.49
CA ILE A 225 4.36 -9.72 -27.28
C ILE A 225 4.06 -11.22 -27.08
N LYS A 226 5.10 -12.06 -27.05
CA LYS A 226 4.93 -13.51 -26.85
C LYS A 226 4.29 -13.82 -25.50
N LYS A 227 4.69 -13.08 -24.44
CA LYS A 227 4.14 -13.27 -23.09
C LYS A 227 2.72 -12.76 -22.94
N THR A 228 2.34 -11.66 -23.60
CA THR A 228 0.94 -11.18 -23.62
C THR A 228 -0.01 -12.09 -24.43
N ASN A 229 0.52 -12.85 -25.38
CA ASN A 229 -0.28 -13.75 -26.23
C ASN A 229 -0.44 -15.17 -25.65
N VAL A 230 0.08 -15.47 -24.48
CA VAL A 230 -0.05 -16.78 -23.85
C VAL A 230 -1.51 -17.07 -23.51
N LYS A 231 -2.08 -18.04 -24.24
CA LYS A 231 -3.43 -18.61 -24.08
C LYS A 231 -4.64 -17.72 -24.42
N GLY A 232 -4.58 -16.95 -25.51
CA GLY A 232 -5.82 -16.37 -26.10
C GLY A 232 -6.48 -15.24 -25.33
N ASN A 233 -5.89 -14.76 -24.24
CA ASN A 233 -6.30 -13.55 -23.56
C ASN A 233 -5.49 -12.38 -24.13
N LYS A 234 -6.10 -11.65 -25.08
CA LYS A 234 -5.56 -10.36 -25.52
C LYS A 234 -5.63 -9.38 -24.34
N ILE A 235 -4.50 -9.15 -23.69
CA ILE A 235 -4.35 -7.97 -22.83
C ILE A 235 -4.15 -6.80 -23.79
N TYR A 236 -5.13 -5.91 -23.88
CA TYR A 236 -5.00 -4.66 -24.63
C TYR A 236 -4.08 -3.74 -23.81
N LEU A 237 -2.93 -3.40 -24.36
CA LEU A 237 -2.06 -2.32 -23.91
C LEU A 237 -2.65 -0.97 -24.31
#